data_0b6563cb1f6cb68ac44e39bf2d022f5c
#
_entry.id   0b6563cb1f6cb68ac44e39bf2d022f5c
#
_cell.length_a   1.000
_cell.length_b   1.000
_cell.length_c   1.000
_cell.angle_alpha   90.00
_cell.angle_beta   90.00
_cell.angle_gamma   90.00
#
_symmetry.space_group_name_H-M   'P 1'
#
loop_
_entity.id
_entity.type
_entity.pdbx_description
1 polymer ?
#
loop_
_entity_poly.entity_id
_entity_poly.type
_entity_poly.pdbx_seq_one_letter_code
_entity_poly.pdbx_strand_id
1 'polypeptide(L)'
;MKLNNKYIIGCHVMFYEIEMVEEYLKSVYLALEDVENKENVVVEMMWNMSEYFEEFEPKAKIKITNKIEKLKQKYKFASKYYVNHNKPYTMADYRRELNNQCNECDYIIWGESDCLMPRQMFGVLEQLMEHSKSNNINRFITTFGIRKMWDDSWKILEHPKFTDKPYYSMDTPEDTKLAESSPWSIRYTMSQEEMDEVNAETTDLDVQMISYPKFDGSGLVISSDLLRSGANIPPAVYMNGDDSAFLDSCRLHMGEHYRQYVVKNILKVHNRNHPKKRNYVKDEDQTKNTHFKRSTRSWYKDYNEVSKGNLNKLYHSQKPFNKKELKK
;
A
#
# COMPACT_ATOMS: atom_id res chain seq x y z
N MET A 1 -20.36 13.64 -7.04
CA MET A 1 -19.55 14.72 -6.45
C MET A 1 -18.51 15.22 -7.43
N LYS A 2 -18.14 16.52 -7.38
CA LYS A 2 -17.04 17.06 -8.22
C LYS A 2 -15.76 17.14 -7.39
N LEU A 3 -14.65 16.63 -7.94
CA LEU A 3 -13.33 16.74 -7.32
C LEU A 3 -12.70 18.11 -7.60
N ASN A 4 -12.14 18.73 -6.58
CA ASN A 4 -11.38 19.98 -6.70
C ASN A 4 -9.88 19.72 -6.97
N ASN A 5 -9.42 18.49 -6.73
CA ASN A 5 -8.03 18.11 -6.82
C ASN A 5 -7.82 17.03 -7.89
N LYS A 6 -6.57 16.91 -8.36
CA LYS A 6 -6.15 15.87 -9.29
C LYS A 6 -5.38 14.77 -8.55
N TYR A 7 -5.67 13.54 -8.90
CA TYR A 7 -5.10 12.35 -8.26
C TYR A 7 -4.42 11.44 -9.27
N ILE A 8 -3.32 10.83 -8.86
CA ILE A 8 -2.75 9.67 -9.54
C ILE A 8 -2.74 8.51 -8.55
N ILE A 9 -3.44 7.44 -8.88
CA ILE A 9 -3.44 6.18 -8.12
C ILE A 9 -2.56 5.19 -8.88
N GLY A 10 -1.45 4.78 -8.29
CA GLY A 10 -0.56 3.82 -8.91
C GLY A 10 -0.55 2.48 -8.18
N CYS A 11 -0.64 1.37 -8.92
CA CYS A 11 -0.60 0.03 -8.38
C CYS A 11 0.43 -0.83 -9.11
N HIS A 12 1.41 -1.35 -8.36
CA HIS A 12 2.35 -2.35 -8.83
C HIS A 12 1.79 -3.74 -8.53
N VAL A 13 1.69 -4.56 -9.57
CA VAL A 13 1.11 -5.90 -9.49
C VAL A 13 2.15 -6.94 -9.85
N MET A 14 2.54 -7.76 -8.89
CA MET A 14 3.39 -8.92 -9.14
C MET A 14 2.58 -10.05 -9.78
N PHE A 15 3.25 -10.90 -10.54
CA PHE A 15 2.60 -12.04 -11.22
C PHE A 15 1.77 -12.92 -10.29
N TYR A 16 2.18 -13.08 -9.03
CA TYR A 16 1.45 -13.88 -8.02
C TYR A 16 0.24 -13.15 -7.42
N GLU A 17 0.01 -11.89 -7.76
CA GLU A 17 -1.10 -11.06 -7.26
C GLU A 17 -2.24 -10.88 -8.29
N ILE A 18 -2.04 -11.34 -9.50
CA ILE A 18 -2.95 -11.15 -10.65
C ILE A 18 -4.41 -11.56 -10.34
N GLU A 19 -4.61 -12.62 -9.55
CA GLU A 19 -5.96 -13.10 -9.25
C GLU A 19 -6.71 -12.21 -8.25
N MET A 20 -6.03 -11.29 -7.59
CA MET A 20 -6.63 -10.38 -6.59
C MET A 20 -6.97 -9.01 -7.19
N VAL A 21 -6.30 -8.65 -8.28
CA VAL A 21 -6.41 -7.31 -8.87
C VAL A 21 -7.84 -6.93 -9.25
N GLU A 22 -8.68 -7.91 -9.59
CA GLU A 22 -10.06 -7.61 -9.96
C GLU A 22 -10.86 -7.04 -8.78
N GLU A 23 -10.62 -7.52 -7.56
CA GLU A 23 -11.25 -7.00 -6.34
C GLU A 23 -10.75 -5.57 -6.05
N TYR A 24 -9.45 -5.33 -6.20
CA TYR A 24 -8.86 -3.99 -6.08
C TYR A 24 -9.46 -3.02 -7.11
N LEU A 25 -9.48 -3.39 -8.40
CA LEU A 25 -10.04 -2.53 -9.45
C LEU A 25 -11.54 -2.28 -9.24
N LYS A 26 -12.29 -3.27 -8.73
CA LYS A 26 -13.69 -3.09 -8.33
C LYS A 26 -13.81 -2.03 -7.22
N SER A 27 -12.95 -2.08 -6.20
CA SER A 27 -12.97 -1.09 -5.11
C SER A 27 -12.70 0.33 -5.61
N VAL A 28 -11.71 0.50 -6.48
CA VAL A 28 -11.41 1.80 -7.12
C VAL A 28 -12.58 2.27 -8.01
N TYR A 29 -13.20 1.36 -8.77
CA TYR A 29 -14.36 1.67 -9.58
C TYR A 29 -15.53 2.18 -8.73
N LEU A 30 -15.82 1.52 -7.62
CA LEU A 30 -16.88 1.93 -6.70
C LEU A 30 -16.58 3.29 -6.05
N ALA A 31 -15.31 3.55 -5.70
CA ALA A 31 -14.90 4.85 -5.18
C ALA A 31 -15.06 5.99 -6.22
N LEU A 32 -14.99 5.66 -7.52
CA LEU A 32 -15.17 6.61 -8.63
C LEU A 32 -16.63 6.71 -9.11
N GLU A 33 -17.53 5.87 -8.62
CA GLU A 33 -18.90 5.78 -9.17
C GLU A 33 -19.63 7.13 -9.10
N ASP A 34 -19.54 7.80 -7.96
CA ASP A 34 -20.19 9.08 -7.69
C ASP A 34 -19.36 10.31 -8.08
N VAL A 35 -18.19 10.11 -8.70
CA VAL A 35 -17.32 11.21 -9.17
C VAL A 35 -17.78 11.66 -10.56
N GLU A 36 -18.06 12.96 -10.71
CA GLU A 36 -18.52 13.57 -11.96
C GLU A 36 -17.38 13.80 -12.96
N ASN A 37 -16.26 14.37 -12.49
CA ASN A 37 -15.07 14.69 -13.28
C ASN A 37 -13.98 13.64 -13.10
N LYS A 38 -14.26 12.41 -13.59
CA LYS A 38 -13.35 11.24 -13.45
C LYS A 38 -12.00 11.46 -14.12
N GLU A 39 -11.88 12.38 -15.05
CA GLU A 39 -10.63 12.80 -15.70
C GLU A 39 -9.62 13.42 -14.72
N ASN A 40 -10.06 13.85 -13.55
CA ASN A 40 -9.17 14.30 -12.48
C ASN A 40 -8.47 13.13 -11.75
N VAL A 41 -8.82 11.89 -12.08
CA VAL A 41 -8.21 10.70 -11.48
C VAL A 41 -7.55 9.85 -12.56
N VAL A 42 -6.23 9.74 -12.50
CA VAL A 42 -5.45 8.82 -13.32
C VAL A 42 -5.22 7.55 -12.51
N VAL A 43 -5.62 6.40 -13.04
CA VAL A 43 -5.30 5.09 -12.46
C VAL A 43 -4.23 4.43 -13.31
N GLU A 44 -3.09 4.17 -12.69
CA GLU A 44 -1.92 3.57 -13.33
C GLU A 44 -1.69 2.15 -12.80
N MET A 45 -1.53 1.20 -13.70
CA MET A 45 -1.30 -0.20 -13.38
C MET A 45 0.03 -0.66 -13.97
N MET A 46 0.95 -1.10 -13.11
CA MET A 46 2.22 -1.71 -13.51
C MET A 46 2.15 -3.22 -13.27
N TRP A 47 2.10 -3.99 -14.33
CA TRP A 47 2.06 -5.45 -14.30
C TRP A 47 3.47 -6.01 -14.39
N ASN A 48 3.95 -6.60 -13.32
CA ASN A 48 5.29 -7.16 -13.26
C ASN A 48 5.26 -8.67 -13.57
N MET A 49 5.64 -9.00 -14.79
CA MET A 49 5.71 -10.36 -15.34
C MET A 49 7.14 -10.72 -15.71
N SER A 50 8.13 -10.18 -15.01
CA SER A 50 9.52 -10.41 -15.28
C SER A 50 9.92 -11.86 -14.98
N GLU A 51 10.51 -12.53 -15.96
CA GLU A 51 11.09 -13.86 -15.82
C GLU A 51 12.39 -13.85 -14.99
N TYR A 52 12.87 -12.67 -14.59
CA TYR A 52 13.93 -12.51 -13.61
C TYR A 52 13.58 -13.16 -12.26
N PHE A 53 12.30 -13.21 -11.91
CA PHE A 53 11.84 -13.91 -10.73
C PHE A 53 11.64 -15.40 -11.05
N GLU A 54 12.57 -16.23 -10.59
CA GLU A 54 12.63 -17.67 -10.87
C GLU A 54 11.34 -18.41 -10.49
N GLU A 55 10.57 -17.88 -9.57
CA GLU A 55 9.29 -18.43 -9.13
C GLU A 55 8.14 -18.18 -10.12
N PHE A 56 8.35 -17.36 -11.15
CA PHE A 56 7.31 -17.14 -12.15
C PHE A 56 7.12 -18.41 -13.00
N GLU A 57 5.86 -18.88 -13.10
CA GLU A 57 5.52 -20.02 -13.95
C GLU A 57 5.36 -19.57 -15.42
N PRO A 58 6.32 -19.86 -16.30
CA PRO A 58 6.31 -19.36 -17.68
C PRO A 58 5.08 -19.80 -18.48
N LYS A 59 4.53 -20.98 -18.16
CA LYS A 59 3.33 -21.52 -18.82
C LYS A 59 2.07 -20.70 -18.50
N ALA A 60 2.08 -19.96 -17.39
CA ALA A 60 0.99 -19.08 -17.01
C ALA A 60 0.95 -17.76 -17.79
N LYS A 61 2.02 -17.38 -18.50
CA LYS A 61 2.17 -16.09 -19.19
C LYS A 61 0.98 -15.74 -20.09
N ILE A 62 0.54 -16.68 -20.93
CA ILE A 62 -0.61 -16.45 -21.83
C ILE A 62 -1.90 -16.24 -21.04
N LYS A 63 -2.14 -17.05 -20.00
CA LYS A 63 -3.34 -16.94 -19.16
C LYS A 63 -3.38 -15.60 -18.45
N ILE A 64 -2.25 -15.15 -17.92
CA ILE A 64 -2.11 -13.85 -17.22
C ILE A 64 -2.34 -12.71 -18.20
N THR A 65 -1.70 -12.73 -19.37
CA THR A 65 -1.88 -11.70 -20.40
C THR A 65 -3.35 -11.57 -20.82
N ASN A 66 -4.03 -12.69 -21.05
CA ASN A 66 -5.44 -12.69 -21.38
C ASN A 66 -6.31 -12.10 -20.26
N LYS A 67 -5.95 -12.35 -18.99
CA LYS A 67 -6.65 -11.77 -17.86
C LYS A 67 -6.42 -10.26 -17.77
N ILE A 68 -5.20 -9.79 -17.95
CA ILE A 68 -4.89 -8.35 -18.01
C ILE A 68 -5.73 -7.67 -19.09
N GLU A 69 -5.80 -8.21 -20.30
CA GLU A 69 -6.60 -7.62 -21.38
C GLU A 69 -8.10 -7.58 -21.05
N LYS A 70 -8.64 -8.62 -20.41
CA LYS A 70 -10.02 -8.61 -19.91
C LYS A 70 -10.26 -7.53 -18.87
N LEU A 71 -9.34 -7.35 -17.93
CA LEU A 71 -9.43 -6.31 -16.89
C LEU A 71 -9.37 -4.91 -17.49
N LYS A 72 -8.50 -4.67 -18.48
CA LYS A 72 -8.43 -3.41 -19.24
C LYS A 72 -9.75 -3.08 -19.92
N GLN A 73 -10.40 -4.08 -20.54
CA GLN A 73 -11.69 -3.90 -21.19
C GLN A 73 -12.82 -3.63 -20.21
N LYS A 74 -12.78 -4.29 -19.04
CA LYS A 74 -13.81 -4.17 -18.01
C LYS A 74 -13.72 -2.85 -17.25
N TYR A 75 -12.50 -2.44 -16.89
CA TYR A 75 -12.23 -1.26 -16.07
C TYR A 75 -11.55 -0.15 -16.88
N LYS A 76 -12.34 0.48 -17.77
CA LYS A 76 -11.84 1.51 -18.70
C LYS A 76 -11.39 2.83 -18.05
N PHE A 77 -11.66 3.01 -16.76
CA PHE A 77 -11.20 4.19 -16.02
C PHE A 77 -9.69 4.13 -15.73
N ALA A 78 -9.07 2.96 -15.70
CA ALA A 78 -7.62 2.85 -15.58
C ALA A 78 -6.95 3.37 -16.85
N SER A 79 -6.20 4.46 -16.71
CA SER A 79 -5.75 5.28 -17.84
C SER A 79 -4.38 4.88 -18.37
N LYS A 80 -3.53 4.28 -17.51
CA LYS A 80 -2.16 3.90 -17.87
C LYS A 80 -1.91 2.44 -17.52
N TYR A 81 -1.39 1.67 -18.49
CA TYR A 81 -1.05 0.25 -18.32
C TYR A 81 0.37 -0.01 -18.79
N TYR A 82 1.20 -0.51 -17.90
CA TYR A 82 2.57 -0.92 -18.20
C TYR A 82 2.75 -2.41 -17.90
N VAL A 83 3.46 -3.11 -18.77
CA VAL A 83 3.81 -4.51 -18.54
C VAL A 83 5.33 -4.64 -18.57
N ASN A 84 5.91 -5.05 -17.45
CA ASN A 84 7.35 -5.31 -17.35
C ASN A 84 7.64 -6.79 -17.54
N HIS A 85 8.48 -7.12 -18.54
CA HIS A 85 8.91 -8.49 -18.82
C HIS A 85 10.39 -8.73 -18.53
N ASN A 86 11.23 -7.70 -18.54
CA ASN A 86 12.67 -7.85 -18.74
C ASN A 86 13.56 -7.29 -17.61
N LYS A 87 12.98 -6.63 -16.61
CA LYS A 87 13.76 -6.01 -15.52
C LYS A 87 13.41 -6.62 -14.18
N PRO A 88 14.39 -6.74 -13.26
CA PRO A 88 14.09 -6.90 -11.85
C PRO A 88 13.49 -5.58 -11.32
N TYR A 89 12.19 -5.38 -11.57
CA TYR A 89 11.48 -4.16 -11.20
C TYR A 89 10.66 -4.43 -9.94
N THR A 90 10.88 -3.63 -8.91
CA THR A 90 10.28 -3.85 -7.60
C THR A 90 9.18 -2.82 -7.29
N MET A 91 8.46 -3.04 -6.19
CA MET A 91 7.49 -2.06 -5.69
C MET A 91 8.17 -0.74 -5.31
N ALA A 92 9.37 -0.80 -4.72
CA ALA A 92 10.12 0.41 -4.37
C ALA A 92 10.52 1.22 -5.62
N ASP A 93 10.94 0.54 -6.70
CA ASP A 93 11.26 1.20 -7.97
C ASP A 93 10.02 1.87 -8.55
N TYR A 94 8.91 1.15 -8.58
CA TYR A 94 7.65 1.67 -9.09
C TYR A 94 7.14 2.88 -8.29
N ARG A 95 7.08 2.77 -6.96
CA ARG A 95 6.63 3.87 -6.09
C ARG A 95 7.51 5.11 -6.21
N ARG A 96 8.81 4.92 -6.38
CA ARG A 96 9.76 6.02 -6.62
C ARG A 96 9.44 6.75 -7.92
N GLU A 97 9.21 6.01 -9.01
CA GLU A 97 8.86 6.57 -10.31
C GLU A 97 7.47 7.22 -10.29
N LEU A 98 6.50 6.60 -9.62
CA LEU A 98 5.17 7.15 -9.40
C LEU A 98 5.24 8.51 -8.67
N ASN A 99 6.03 8.60 -7.61
CA ASN A 99 6.21 9.84 -6.86
C ASN A 99 6.80 10.98 -7.71
N ASN A 100 7.59 10.67 -8.73
CA ASN A 100 8.15 11.67 -9.65
C ASN A 100 7.06 12.32 -10.55
N GLN A 101 5.85 11.75 -10.61
CA GLN A 101 4.71 12.34 -11.33
C GLN A 101 3.99 13.45 -10.51
N CYS A 102 4.53 13.85 -9.37
CA CYS A 102 3.92 14.85 -8.47
C CYS A 102 3.69 16.23 -9.11
N ASN A 103 4.28 16.53 -10.26
CA ASN A 103 4.00 17.75 -11.00
C ASN A 103 2.73 17.69 -11.87
N GLU A 104 2.17 16.49 -12.07
CA GLU A 104 0.98 16.26 -12.90
C GLU A 104 -0.32 16.25 -12.08
N CYS A 105 -0.22 16.16 -10.76
CA CYS A 105 -1.36 16.03 -9.86
C CYS A 105 -1.15 16.75 -8.53
N ASP A 106 -2.21 16.84 -7.75
CA ASP A 106 -2.17 17.37 -6.38
C ASP A 106 -1.83 16.28 -5.35
N TYR A 107 -2.19 15.03 -5.65
CA TYR A 107 -1.99 13.89 -4.74
C TYR A 107 -1.62 12.60 -5.47
N ILE A 108 -0.66 11.88 -4.90
CA ILE A 108 -0.29 10.52 -5.29
C ILE A 108 -0.89 9.54 -4.27
N ILE A 109 -1.46 8.45 -4.75
CA ILE A 109 -1.99 7.36 -3.92
C ILE A 109 -1.26 6.07 -4.28
N TRP A 110 -0.65 5.44 -3.29
CA TRP A 110 -0.01 4.14 -3.45
C TRP A 110 -1.05 3.02 -3.33
N GLY A 111 -1.51 2.52 -4.46
CA GLY A 111 -2.38 1.34 -4.52
C GLY A 111 -1.59 0.04 -4.35
N GLU A 112 -2.24 -0.95 -3.78
CA GLU A 112 -1.76 -2.34 -3.73
C GLU A 112 -2.87 -3.28 -4.19
N SER A 113 -2.50 -4.30 -4.94
CA SER A 113 -3.44 -5.26 -5.55
C SER A 113 -4.32 -6.03 -4.56
N ASP A 114 -3.89 -6.09 -3.31
CA ASP A 114 -4.57 -6.73 -2.17
C ASP A 114 -5.14 -5.73 -1.15
N CYS A 115 -5.14 -4.45 -1.48
CA CYS A 115 -5.74 -3.40 -0.66
C CYS A 115 -7.04 -2.89 -1.29
N LEU A 116 -8.16 -3.11 -0.62
CA LEU A 116 -9.45 -2.56 -1.04
C LEU A 116 -9.59 -1.12 -0.55
N MET A 117 -9.93 -0.22 -1.46
CA MET A 117 -10.12 1.19 -1.17
C MET A 117 -11.57 1.44 -0.73
N PRO A 118 -11.80 2.26 0.31
CA PRO A 118 -13.15 2.56 0.76
C PRO A 118 -13.92 3.36 -0.30
N ARG A 119 -15.21 3.04 -0.46
CA ARG A 119 -16.09 3.70 -1.43
C ARG A 119 -16.14 5.23 -1.22
N GLN A 120 -16.09 5.67 0.02
CA GLN A 120 -16.13 7.08 0.41
C GLN A 120 -14.80 7.81 0.21
N MET A 121 -13.75 7.15 -0.26
CA MET A 121 -12.38 7.64 -0.29
C MET A 121 -12.26 9.08 -0.78
N PHE A 122 -12.76 9.38 -1.98
CA PHE A 122 -12.59 10.72 -2.55
C PHE A 122 -13.34 11.80 -1.77
N GLY A 123 -14.55 11.51 -1.30
CA GLY A 123 -15.31 12.46 -0.49
C GLY A 123 -14.59 12.82 0.82
N VAL A 124 -14.01 11.83 1.47
CA VAL A 124 -13.21 12.01 2.69
C VAL A 124 -11.93 12.78 2.41
N LEU A 125 -11.23 12.43 1.33
CA LEU A 125 -9.99 13.11 0.94
C LEU A 125 -10.23 14.57 0.59
N GLU A 126 -11.26 14.91 -0.18
CA GLU A 126 -11.58 16.31 -0.52
C GLU A 126 -11.86 17.16 0.74
N GLN A 127 -12.60 16.61 1.72
CA GLN A 127 -12.85 17.29 3.00
C GLN A 127 -11.55 17.51 3.79
N LEU A 128 -10.70 16.48 3.89
CA LEU A 128 -9.41 16.59 4.57
C LEU A 128 -8.49 17.62 3.90
N MET A 129 -8.50 17.65 2.58
CA MET A 129 -7.67 18.55 1.78
C MET A 129 -8.14 20.00 1.90
N GLU A 130 -9.43 20.24 1.92
CA GLU A 130 -10.02 21.57 2.17
C GLU A 130 -9.64 22.06 3.56
N HIS A 131 -9.79 21.23 4.59
CA HIS A 131 -9.35 21.54 5.95
C HIS A 131 -7.86 21.85 6.02
N SER A 132 -7.03 21.06 5.37
CA SER A 132 -5.57 21.26 5.36
C SER A 132 -5.19 22.58 4.68
N LYS A 133 -5.78 22.88 3.54
CA LYS A 133 -5.56 24.14 2.80
C LYS A 133 -5.99 25.36 3.64
N SER A 134 -7.15 25.29 4.31
CA SER A 134 -7.66 26.36 5.16
C SER A 134 -6.75 26.63 6.37
N ASN A 135 -5.95 25.63 6.78
CA ASN A 135 -4.97 25.76 7.86
C ASN A 135 -3.52 25.96 7.35
N ASN A 136 -3.33 26.25 6.05
CA ASN A 136 -2.02 26.37 5.41
C ASN A 136 -1.12 25.13 5.54
N ILE A 137 -1.73 23.94 5.55
CA ILE A 137 -1.03 22.66 5.60
C ILE A 137 -1.00 22.06 4.20
N ASN A 138 0.09 22.30 3.46
CA ASN A 138 0.21 21.83 2.09
C ASN A 138 0.99 20.51 1.98
N ARG A 139 1.75 20.15 3.02
CA ARG A 139 2.62 18.96 3.05
C ARG A 139 2.12 17.98 4.06
N PHE A 140 1.51 16.91 3.58
CA PHE A 140 1.00 15.86 4.46
C PHE A 140 0.93 14.50 3.77
N ILE A 141 0.84 13.47 4.58
CA ILE A 141 0.47 12.13 4.19
C ILE A 141 -0.75 11.71 5.00
N THR A 142 -1.60 10.89 4.41
CA THR A 142 -2.76 10.35 5.11
C THR A 142 -3.05 8.91 4.69
N THR A 143 -3.72 8.19 5.56
CA THR A 143 -4.24 6.85 5.31
C THR A 143 -5.55 6.65 6.05
N PHE A 144 -6.23 5.55 5.77
CA PHE A 144 -7.46 5.15 6.42
C PHE A 144 -7.20 4.14 7.54
N GLY A 145 -8.15 3.98 8.42
CA GLY A 145 -8.14 2.94 9.43
C GLY A 145 -8.01 1.56 8.80
N ILE A 146 -7.26 0.68 9.42
CA ILE A 146 -7.05 -0.68 8.94
C ILE A 146 -7.73 -1.69 9.85
N ARG A 147 -7.99 -2.88 9.32
CA ARG A 147 -8.28 -4.05 10.12
C ARG A 147 -7.02 -4.42 10.92
N LYS A 148 -7.08 -5.39 11.79
CA LYS A 148 -5.93 -5.86 12.57
C LYS A 148 -4.67 -6.08 11.71
N MET A 149 -3.53 -5.59 12.19
CA MET A 149 -2.20 -5.84 11.62
C MET A 149 -1.51 -7.01 12.33
N TRP A 150 -0.22 -7.20 12.11
CA TRP A 150 0.54 -8.35 12.60
C TRP A 150 1.09 -8.23 14.03
N ASP A 151 1.04 -7.06 14.62
CA ASP A 151 1.41 -6.85 16.02
C ASP A 151 0.75 -5.59 16.60
N ASP A 152 0.77 -5.48 17.94
CA ASP A 152 0.15 -4.38 18.67
C ASP A 152 0.77 -3.01 18.41
N SER A 153 1.97 -2.96 17.85
CA SER A 153 2.62 -1.68 17.53
C SER A 153 1.90 -0.90 16.42
N TRP A 154 0.96 -1.52 15.73
CA TRP A 154 0.14 -0.93 14.66
C TRP A 154 -1.23 -0.42 15.11
N LYS A 155 -1.56 -0.54 16.40
CA LYS A 155 -2.86 -0.12 16.95
C LYS A 155 -3.24 1.31 16.59
N ILE A 156 -2.25 2.20 16.42
CA ILE A 156 -2.50 3.59 16.03
C ILE A 156 -3.25 3.72 14.69
N LEU A 157 -3.08 2.79 13.79
CA LEU A 157 -3.74 2.77 12.48
C LEU A 157 -5.01 1.91 12.47
N GLU A 158 -5.26 1.11 13.50
CA GLU A 158 -6.40 0.20 13.49
C GLU A 158 -7.72 0.97 13.60
N HIS A 159 -8.68 0.55 12.78
CA HIS A 159 -10.06 1.03 12.88
C HIS A 159 -10.64 0.67 14.26
N PRO A 160 -11.41 1.56 14.93
CA PRO A 160 -11.92 1.35 16.29
C PRO A 160 -12.66 0.03 16.49
N LYS A 161 -13.40 -0.44 15.50
CA LYS A 161 -14.13 -1.74 15.52
C LYS A 161 -13.21 -2.95 15.75
N PHE A 162 -11.91 -2.82 15.48
CA PHE A 162 -10.95 -3.93 15.54
C PHE A 162 -9.87 -3.75 16.61
N THR A 163 -9.73 -2.58 17.21
CA THR A 163 -8.67 -2.26 18.18
C THR A 163 -8.66 -3.18 19.40
N ASP A 164 -9.85 -3.57 19.89
CA ASP A 164 -10.01 -4.42 21.06
C ASP A 164 -9.93 -5.93 20.74
N LYS A 165 -9.78 -6.27 19.47
CA LYS A 165 -9.77 -7.67 19.07
C LYS A 165 -8.39 -8.29 19.31
N PRO A 166 -8.31 -9.55 19.71
CA PRO A 166 -7.03 -10.20 19.96
C PRO A 166 -6.23 -10.34 18.67
N TYR A 167 -4.91 -10.25 18.81
CA TYR A 167 -3.98 -10.63 17.76
C TYR A 167 -3.53 -12.07 17.97
N TYR A 168 -3.51 -12.86 16.90
CA TYR A 168 -3.02 -14.24 16.92
C TYR A 168 -1.74 -14.31 16.08
N SER A 169 -0.61 -14.68 16.71
CA SER A 169 0.71 -14.69 16.07
C SER A 169 0.85 -15.73 14.97
N MET A 170 0.11 -16.83 15.07
CA MET A 170 0.21 -18.01 14.20
C MET A 170 1.53 -18.77 14.33
N ASP A 171 2.23 -18.58 15.44
CA ASP A 171 3.46 -19.31 15.73
C ASP A 171 3.16 -20.72 16.29
N THR A 172 1.98 -20.91 16.85
CA THR A 172 1.49 -22.20 17.33
C THR A 172 0.32 -22.74 16.48
N PRO A 173 0.04 -24.06 16.49
CA PRO A 173 -1.13 -24.62 15.82
C PRO A 173 -2.45 -24.06 16.35
N GLU A 174 -2.54 -23.78 17.65
CA GLU A 174 -3.70 -23.20 18.32
C GLU A 174 -3.93 -21.76 17.82
N ASP A 175 -2.91 -20.90 17.85
CA ASP A 175 -2.96 -19.55 17.35
C ASP A 175 -3.31 -19.52 15.86
N THR A 176 -2.79 -20.49 15.09
CA THR A 176 -3.12 -20.62 13.67
C THR A 176 -4.62 -20.87 13.45
N LYS A 177 -5.23 -21.78 14.22
CA LYS A 177 -6.67 -22.05 14.14
C LYS A 177 -7.51 -20.84 14.54
N LEU A 178 -7.12 -20.15 15.62
CA LEU A 178 -7.80 -18.95 16.07
C LEU A 178 -7.69 -17.83 15.03
N ALA A 179 -6.52 -17.64 14.44
CA ALA A 179 -6.30 -16.67 13.38
C ALA A 179 -7.12 -16.97 12.12
N GLU A 180 -7.26 -18.23 11.75
CA GLU A 180 -8.06 -18.67 10.59
C GLU A 180 -9.56 -18.52 10.80
N SER A 181 -10.03 -18.68 12.04
CA SER A 181 -11.44 -18.58 12.40
C SER A 181 -11.90 -17.16 12.74
N SER A 182 -10.97 -16.21 12.86
CA SER A 182 -11.27 -14.86 13.30
C SER A 182 -11.40 -13.89 12.12
N PRO A 183 -12.54 -13.18 11.97
CA PRO A 183 -12.76 -12.23 10.86
C PRO A 183 -11.85 -11.01 10.90
N TRP A 184 -11.22 -10.70 12.03
CA TRP A 184 -10.26 -9.61 12.18
C TRP A 184 -8.81 -10.06 12.10
N SER A 185 -8.55 -11.35 11.94
CA SER A 185 -7.19 -11.86 11.78
C SER A 185 -6.57 -11.41 10.48
N ILE A 186 -5.26 -11.24 10.49
CA ILE A 186 -4.46 -10.95 9.28
C ILE A 186 -4.63 -12.02 8.19
N ARG A 187 -4.97 -13.26 8.53
CA ARG A 187 -5.24 -14.33 7.56
C ARG A 187 -6.64 -14.33 6.99
N TYR A 188 -7.57 -13.68 7.65
CA TYR A 188 -8.93 -13.59 7.16
C TYR A 188 -8.98 -12.57 6.02
N THR A 189 -9.59 -12.95 4.92
CA THR A 189 -9.89 -12.04 3.82
C THR A 189 -11.22 -11.34 4.09
N MET A 190 -11.28 -10.05 3.85
CA MET A 190 -12.51 -9.27 3.92
C MET A 190 -12.90 -8.79 2.53
N SER A 191 -14.15 -8.93 2.17
CA SER A 191 -14.69 -8.48 0.88
C SER A 191 -14.95 -6.96 0.85
N GLN A 192 -15.23 -6.44 -0.32
CA GLN A 192 -15.67 -5.06 -0.49
C GLN A 192 -16.98 -4.80 0.25
N GLU A 193 -17.91 -5.73 0.17
CA GLU A 193 -19.23 -5.63 0.78
C GLU A 193 -19.12 -5.56 2.32
N GLU A 194 -18.31 -6.43 2.93
CA GLU A 194 -18.05 -6.39 4.39
C GLU A 194 -17.37 -5.09 4.81
N MET A 195 -16.44 -4.56 4.01
CA MET A 195 -15.82 -3.26 4.28
C MET A 195 -16.84 -2.11 4.19
N ASP A 196 -17.69 -2.14 3.18
CA ASP A 196 -18.73 -1.12 2.96
C ASP A 196 -19.76 -1.13 4.10
N GLU A 197 -20.14 -2.31 4.63
CA GLU A 197 -21.00 -2.44 5.82
C GLU A 197 -20.38 -1.76 7.05
N VAL A 198 -19.08 -1.98 7.29
CA VAL A 198 -18.37 -1.32 8.39
C VAL A 198 -18.37 0.20 8.20
N ASN A 199 -18.09 0.67 6.99
CA ASN A 199 -18.02 2.10 6.69
C ASN A 199 -19.38 2.81 6.67
N ALA A 200 -20.47 2.07 6.41
CA ALA A 200 -21.82 2.63 6.44
C ALA A 200 -22.26 3.07 7.86
N GLU A 201 -21.64 2.53 8.90
CA GLU A 201 -21.91 2.93 10.30
C GLU A 201 -21.30 4.30 10.67
N THR A 202 -20.42 4.86 9.82
CA THR A 202 -19.68 6.09 10.10
C THR A 202 -20.53 7.32 9.75
N THR A 203 -20.81 8.15 10.73
CA THR A 203 -21.55 9.42 10.59
C THR A 203 -20.63 10.64 10.51
N ASP A 204 -19.59 10.67 11.35
CA ASP A 204 -18.64 11.77 11.44
C ASP A 204 -17.21 11.23 11.28
N LEU A 205 -16.33 12.01 10.64
CA LEU A 205 -14.96 11.60 10.43
C LEU A 205 -14.10 11.78 11.69
N ASP A 206 -13.44 10.73 12.13
CA ASP A 206 -12.41 10.77 13.17
C ASP A 206 -11.02 10.88 12.50
N VAL A 207 -10.54 12.12 12.33
CA VAL A 207 -9.23 12.40 11.75
C VAL A 207 -8.23 12.70 12.87
N GLN A 208 -7.25 11.85 13.01
CA GLN A 208 -6.20 11.99 14.02
C GLN A 208 -4.87 12.36 13.39
N MET A 209 -4.22 13.39 13.95
CA MET A 209 -2.83 13.70 13.62
C MET A 209 -1.93 12.80 14.46
N ILE A 210 -1.00 12.14 13.78
CA ILE A 210 -0.02 11.28 14.44
C ILE A 210 1.39 11.81 14.22
N SER A 211 2.22 11.76 15.27
CA SER A 211 3.60 12.21 15.23
C SER A 211 4.59 11.06 14.97
N TYR A 212 4.13 9.84 15.08
CA TYR A 212 4.96 8.65 14.88
C TYR A 212 4.88 8.16 13.45
N PRO A 213 6.01 8.00 12.74
CA PRO A 213 6.02 7.56 11.35
C PRO A 213 5.75 6.05 11.26
N LYS A 214 4.48 5.67 11.30
CA LYS A 214 4.09 4.27 11.16
C LYS A 214 2.88 4.17 10.26
N PHE A 215 3.14 4.23 8.95
CA PHE A 215 2.15 3.94 7.93
C PHE A 215 2.56 2.68 7.18
N ASP A 216 1.59 1.89 6.77
CA ASP A 216 1.76 0.89 5.75
C ASP A 216 1.66 1.56 4.37
N GLY A 217 2.31 0.99 3.37
CA GLY A 217 2.29 1.54 2.01
C GLY A 217 0.97 1.37 1.29
N SER A 218 0.06 0.53 1.79
CA SER A 218 -1.21 0.25 1.12
C SER A 218 -2.19 1.41 1.27
N GLY A 219 -2.62 2.01 0.16
CA GLY A 219 -3.56 3.13 0.18
C GLY A 219 -3.01 4.39 0.87
N LEU A 220 -1.70 4.59 0.86
CA LEU A 220 -1.08 5.81 1.38
C LEU A 220 -1.32 6.96 0.40
N VAL A 221 -1.88 8.05 0.90
CA VAL A 221 -2.12 9.29 0.14
C VAL A 221 -1.07 10.31 0.50
N ILE A 222 -0.41 10.87 -0.52
CA ILE A 222 0.74 11.76 -0.37
C ILE A 222 0.45 13.07 -1.11
N SER A 223 0.58 14.21 -0.43
CA SER A 223 0.47 15.50 -1.10
C SER A 223 1.66 15.72 -2.03
N SER A 224 1.40 16.21 -3.23
CA SER A 224 2.45 16.49 -4.20
C SER A 224 3.43 17.57 -3.72
N ASP A 225 3.00 18.50 -2.89
CA ASP A 225 3.88 19.50 -2.27
C ASP A 225 4.95 18.86 -1.35
N LEU A 226 4.62 17.75 -0.71
CA LEU A 226 5.61 16.98 0.06
C LEU A 226 6.64 16.34 -0.86
N LEU A 227 6.21 15.75 -1.97
CA LEU A 227 7.11 15.10 -2.94
C LEU A 227 7.99 16.13 -3.68
N ARG A 228 7.42 17.26 -4.07
CA ARG A 228 8.16 18.38 -4.69
C ARG A 228 9.24 18.96 -3.78
N SER A 229 9.13 18.77 -2.47
CA SER A 229 10.19 19.14 -1.53
C SER A 229 11.41 18.20 -1.52
N GLY A 230 11.39 17.14 -2.33
CA GLY A 230 12.49 16.19 -2.50
C GLY A 230 12.35 14.88 -1.71
N ALA A 231 11.28 14.70 -0.94
CA ALA A 231 11.03 13.46 -0.23
C ALA A 231 10.67 12.35 -1.23
N ASN A 232 11.44 11.25 -1.23
CA ASN A 232 11.17 10.09 -2.06
C ASN A 232 11.87 8.85 -1.49
N ILE A 233 11.58 7.67 -2.05
CA ILE A 233 12.28 6.44 -1.72
C ILE A 233 13.68 6.48 -2.32
N PRO A 234 14.75 6.33 -1.50
CA PRO A 234 16.11 6.32 -2.03
C PRO A 234 16.34 5.19 -3.05
N PRO A 235 17.11 5.42 -4.13
CA PRO A 235 17.42 4.39 -5.13
C PRO A 235 18.09 3.13 -4.56
N ALA A 236 18.74 3.25 -3.42
CA ALA A 236 19.39 2.14 -2.74
C ALA A 236 18.43 1.20 -1.97
N VAL A 237 17.14 1.53 -1.92
CA VAL A 237 16.10 0.70 -1.29
C VAL A 237 15.27 0.05 -2.39
N TYR A 238 15.26 -1.29 -2.41
CA TYR A 238 14.70 -2.06 -3.52
C TYR A 238 13.34 -2.68 -3.24
N MET A 239 13.10 -3.20 -2.02
CA MET A 239 11.93 -4.04 -1.81
C MET A 239 11.27 -3.82 -0.46
N ASN A 240 11.83 -4.36 0.60
CA ASN A 240 11.29 -4.18 1.94
C ASN A 240 11.73 -2.87 2.53
N GLY A 241 10.80 -2.21 3.20
CA GLY A 241 11.06 -0.94 3.88
C GLY A 241 10.99 0.25 2.94
N ASP A 242 10.35 0.11 1.77
CA ASP A 242 10.10 1.23 0.86
C ASP A 242 9.21 2.30 1.51
N ASP A 243 8.17 1.89 2.24
CA ASP A 243 7.33 2.75 3.07
C ASP A 243 8.12 3.41 4.21
N SER A 244 8.89 2.62 4.97
CA SER A 244 9.75 3.14 6.03
C SER A 244 10.82 4.10 5.48
N ALA A 245 11.45 3.76 4.35
CA ALA A 245 12.43 4.62 3.71
C ALA A 245 11.83 5.94 3.22
N PHE A 246 10.60 5.91 2.70
CA PHE A 246 9.87 7.10 2.32
C PHE A 246 9.58 8.00 3.53
N LEU A 247 9.08 7.42 4.62
CA LEU A 247 8.79 8.16 5.86
C LEU A 247 10.05 8.76 6.48
N ASP A 248 11.16 8.00 6.49
CA ASP A 248 12.44 8.51 6.92
C ASP A 248 12.98 9.64 6.02
N SER A 249 12.76 9.53 4.71
CA SER A 249 13.07 10.61 3.76
C SER A 249 12.25 11.86 4.04
N CYS A 250 10.94 11.73 4.28
CA CYS A 250 10.09 12.85 4.68
C CYS A 250 10.62 13.54 5.94
N ARG A 251 10.94 12.76 6.96
CA ARG A 251 11.47 13.28 8.23
C ARG A 251 12.80 14.00 8.06
N LEU A 252 13.71 13.46 7.25
CA LEU A 252 15.02 14.06 7.01
C LEU A 252 14.93 15.35 6.21
N HIS A 253 14.05 15.41 5.20
CA HIS A 253 13.90 16.59 4.34
C HIS A 253 13.06 17.68 4.99
N MET A 254 12.04 17.30 5.75
CA MET A 254 11.04 18.23 6.23
C MET A 254 11.03 18.46 7.72
N GLY A 255 11.70 17.59 8.51
CA GLY A 255 11.59 17.65 9.97
C GLY A 255 10.14 17.64 10.43
N GLU A 256 9.72 18.71 11.09
CA GLU A 256 8.33 18.89 11.55
C GLU A 256 7.43 19.68 10.58
N HIS A 257 7.92 20.01 9.38
CA HIS A 257 7.19 20.83 8.41
C HIS A 257 6.23 20.04 7.49
N TYR A 258 5.82 18.85 7.90
CA TYR A 258 4.75 18.09 7.27
C TYR A 258 3.84 17.47 8.34
N ARG A 259 2.68 17.00 7.92
CA ARG A 259 1.71 16.38 8.84
C ARG A 259 1.39 14.95 8.41
N GLN A 260 1.02 14.15 9.39
CA GLN A 260 0.60 12.77 9.19
C GLN A 260 -0.79 12.61 9.79
N TYR A 261 -1.76 12.19 8.97
CA TYR A 261 -3.13 11.99 9.39
C TYR A 261 -3.55 10.54 9.21
N VAL A 262 -4.40 10.06 10.08
CA VAL A 262 -5.15 8.83 9.89
C VAL A 262 -6.64 9.13 10.04
N VAL A 263 -7.42 8.70 9.05
CA VAL A 263 -8.88 8.73 9.12
C VAL A 263 -9.32 7.43 9.78
N LYS A 264 -9.44 7.45 11.12
CA LYS A 264 -9.52 6.26 11.98
C LYS A 264 -10.75 5.40 11.73
N ASN A 265 -11.88 6.02 11.49
CA ASN A 265 -13.18 5.37 11.41
C ASN A 265 -13.69 5.14 9.98
N ILE A 266 -12.81 5.29 8.98
CA ILE A 266 -13.05 4.79 7.63
C ILE A 266 -12.09 3.62 7.42
N LEU A 267 -12.64 2.44 7.20
CA LEU A 267 -11.87 1.22 7.01
C LEU A 267 -11.40 1.08 5.57
N LYS A 268 -10.10 0.85 5.37
CA LYS A 268 -9.53 0.19 4.21
C LYS A 268 -9.17 -1.26 4.57
N VAL A 269 -9.21 -2.17 3.62
CA VAL A 269 -8.91 -3.57 3.85
C VAL A 269 -7.62 -3.97 3.13
N HIS A 270 -6.67 -4.52 3.87
CA HIS A 270 -5.44 -5.07 3.33
C HIS A 270 -5.46 -6.60 3.44
N ASN A 271 -5.85 -7.27 2.36
CA ASN A 271 -5.95 -8.75 2.28
C ASN A 271 -4.58 -9.40 2.03
N ARG A 272 -3.59 -9.05 2.84
CA ARG A 272 -2.19 -9.40 2.66
C ARG A 272 -1.93 -10.91 2.49
N ASN A 273 -2.67 -11.73 3.23
CA ASN A 273 -2.51 -13.19 3.23
C ASN A 273 -3.56 -13.92 2.38
N HIS A 274 -4.03 -13.28 1.33
CA HIS A 274 -5.04 -13.87 0.46
C HIS A 274 -4.54 -15.17 -0.19
N PRO A 275 -5.31 -16.27 -0.16
CA PRO A 275 -4.88 -17.56 -0.71
C PRO A 275 -4.52 -17.52 -2.20
N LYS A 276 -5.15 -16.66 -2.98
CA LYS A 276 -4.87 -16.49 -4.41
C LYS A 276 -3.46 -15.99 -4.73
N LYS A 277 -2.70 -15.48 -3.75
CA LYS A 277 -1.30 -15.03 -3.94
C LYS A 277 -0.31 -16.13 -4.35
N ARG A 278 -0.65 -17.39 -4.22
CA ARG A 278 0.21 -18.50 -4.68
C ARG A 278 -0.05 -18.94 -6.12
N ASN A 279 -1.12 -18.44 -6.73
CA ASN A 279 -1.43 -18.75 -8.13
C ASN A 279 -0.29 -18.24 -9.03
N TYR A 280 0.06 -19.00 -10.06
CA TYR A 280 1.16 -18.71 -11.00
C TYR A 280 2.58 -18.73 -10.40
N VAL A 281 2.73 -19.23 -9.19
CA VAL A 281 4.03 -19.48 -8.57
C VAL A 281 4.47 -20.89 -8.92
N LYS A 282 5.65 -21.01 -9.49
CA LYS A 282 6.26 -22.28 -9.88
C LYS A 282 6.44 -23.18 -8.66
N ASP A 283 6.14 -24.45 -8.80
CA ASP A 283 6.27 -25.47 -7.77
C ASP A 283 5.46 -25.21 -6.48
N GLU A 284 4.49 -24.31 -6.54
CA GLU A 284 3.61 -24.03 -5.40
C GLU A 284 2.38 -24.95 -5.44
N ASP A 285 2.06 -25.55 -4.31
CA ASP A 285 0.88 -26.40 -4.16
C ASP A 285 -0.39 -25.56 -4.09
N GLN A 286 -1.11 -25.49 -5.21
CA GLN A 286 -2.33 -24.71 -5.37
C GLN A 286 -3.51 -25.26 -4.53
N THR A 287 -3.44 -26.51 -4.04
CA THR A 287 -4.49 -27.13 -3.25
C THR A 287 -4.43 -26.74 -1.77
N LYS A 288 -3.28 -26.27 -1.30
CA LYS A 288 -3.11 -25.82 0.08
C LYS A 288 -3.74 -24.47 0.31
N ASN A 289 -4.54 -24.36 1.34
CA ASN A 289 -5.07 -23.07 1.80
C ASN A 289 -4.06 -22.33 2.69
N THR A 290 -2.85 -22.11 2.17
CA THR A 290 -1.77 -21.42 2.86
C THR A 290 -1.29 -20.22 2.06
N HIS A 291 -0.90 -19.19 2.76
CA HIS A 291 -0.34 -18.00 2.13
C HIS A 291 1.00 -18.27 1.48
N PHE A 292 1.23 -17.74 0.28
CA PHE A 292 2.53 -17.72 -0.38
C PHE A 292 3.54 -16.90 0.44
N LYS A 293 4.61 -17.55 0.91
CA LYS A 293 5.64 -16.92 1.73
C LYS A 293 6.78 -16.37 0.87
N ARG A 294 6.67 -15.13 0.41
CA ARG A 294 7.76 -14.41 -0.32
C ARG A 294 9.09 -14.49 0.40
N SER A 295 9.06 -14.35 1.73
CA SER A 295 10.27 -14.33 2.57
C SER A 295 11.10 -15.60 2.53
N THR A 296 10.57 -16.71 2.00
CA THR A 296 11.33 -17.97 1.83
C THR A 296 12.02 -18.07 0.48
N ARG A 297 11.73 -17.18 -0.46
CA ARG A 297 12.29 -17.22 -1.82
C ARG A 297 13.68 -16.57 -1.86
N SER A 298 14.58 -17.12 -2.70
CA SER A 298 15.96 -16.67 -2.79
C SER A 298 16.06 -15.20 -3.19
N TRP A 299 15.42 -14.81 -4.30
CA TRP A 299 15.42 -13.43 -4.78
C TRP A 299 14.92 -12.43 -3.73
N TYR A 300 13.87 -12.81 -2.98
CA TYR A 300 13.33 -11.96 -1.93
C TYR A 300 14.34 -11.77 -0.79
N LYS A 301 15.02 -12.84 -0.38
CA LYS A 301 16.05 -12.77 0.68
C LYS A 301 17.17 -11.84 0.27
N ASP A 302 17.71 -12.03 -0.92
CA ASP A 302 18.84 -11.24 -1.43
C ASP A 302 18.48 -9.75 -1.52
N TYR A 303 17.35 -9.43 -2.15
CA TYR A 303 16.87 -8.05 -2.24
C TYR A 303 16.55 -7.44 -0.87
N ASN A 304 15.97 -8.23 0.03
CA ASN A 304 15.63 -7.79 1.36
C ASN A 304 16.89 -7.50 2.21
N GLU A 305 17.91 -8.35 2.12
CA GLU A 305 19.18 -8.15 2.84
C GLU A 305 19.89 -6.88 2.36
N VAL A 306 20.00 -6.70 1.04
CA VAL A 306 20.61 -5.51 0.46
C VAL A 306 19.81 -4.25 0.83
N SER A 307 18.48 -4.30 0.71
CA SER A 307 17.60 -3.16 1.06
C SER A 307 17.71 -2.78 2.52
N LYS A 308 17.65 -3.75 3.44
CA LYS A 308 17.83 -3.49 4.88
C LYS A 308 19.22 -2.94 5.20
N GLY A 309 20.26 -3.50 4.59
CA GLY A 309 21.63 -3.02 4.77
C GLY A 309 21.78 -1.57 4.33
N ASN A 310 21.18 -1.21 3.19
CA ASN A 310 21.19 0.15 2.67
C ASN A 310 20.36 1.10 3.54
N LEU A 311 19.16 0.68 3.97
CA LEU A 311 18.31 1.46 4.87
C LEU A 311 19.06 1.78 6.19
N ASN A 312 19.72 0.79 6.78
CA ASN A 312 20.52 0.98 7.98
C ASN A 312 21.66 1.97 7.75
N LYS A 313 22.36 1.88 6.61
CA LYS A 313 23.45 2.82 6.28
C LYS A 313 22.95 4.23 6.07
N LEU A 314 21.81 4.40 5.41
CA LEU A 314 21.26 5.72 5.08
C LEU A 314 20.64 6.41 6.31
N TYR A 315 19.93 5.68 7.16
CA TYR A 315 19.06 6.29 8.18
C TYR A 315 19.36 5.87 9.61
N HIS A 316 19.90 4.68 9.84
CA HIS A 316 20.04 4.11 11.18
C HIS A 316 21.49 3.99 11.66
N SER A 317 22.48 4.09 10.77
CA SER A 317 23.91 4.09 11.16
C SER A 317 24.37 5.43 11.71
N GLN A 318 23.61 6.49 11.53
CA GLN A 318 23.87 7.78 12.16
C GLN A 318 23.35 7.76 13.60
N LYS A 319 24.00 6.98 14.47
CA LYS A 319 23.82 7.18 15.90
C LYS A 319 24.16 8.64 16.22
N PRO A 320 23.37 9.31 17.07
CA PRO A 320 23.70 10.66 17.50
C PRO A 320 25.14 10.64 18.03
N PHE A 321 25.92 11.57 17.54
CA PHE A 321 27.34 11.73 17.87
C PHE A 321 27.54 11.60 19.38
N ASN A 322 28.14 10.52 19.83
CA ASN A 322 28.46 10.38 21.23
C ASN A 322 29.76 11.12 21.47
N LYS A 323 29.70 12.26 22.13
CA LYS A 323 30.91 13.08 22.47
C LYS A 323 32.03 12.29 23.17
N LYS A 324 31.73 11.12 23.75
CA LYS A 324 32.71 10.22 24.33
C LYS A 324 33.51 9.42 23.29
N GLU A 325 33.01 9.26 22.06
CA GLU A 325 33.74 8.57 20.98
C GLU A 325 34.72 9.48 20.23
N LEU A 326 34.63 10.80 20.42
CA LEU A 326 35.57 11.79 19.87
C LEU A 326 36.87 11.92 20.67
N LYS A 327 37.00 11.25 21.81
CA LYS A 327 38.17 11.32 22.70
C LYS A 327 39.09 10.10 22.58
N LYS A 328 38.94 9.34 21.51
CA LYS A 328 39.90 8.29 21.13
C LYS A 328 40.61 8.72 19.82
#